data_d501746e05d667faaeb62cf2b58cb1c7
#
_entry.id   d501746e05d667faaeb62cf2b58cb1c7
#
_cell.length_a   1.000
_cell.length_b   1.000
_cell.length_c   1.000
_cell.angle_alpha   90.00
_cell.angle_beta   90.00
_cell.angle_gamma   90.00
#
_symmetry.space_group_name_H-M   'P 1'
#
loop_
_entity.id
_entity.type
_entity.pdbx_description
1 polymer ?
#
loop_
_entity_poly.entity_id
_entity_poly.type
_entity_poly.pdbx_seq_one_letter_code
_entity_poly.pdbx_strand_id
1 'polypeptide(L)'
;MANFEALYDDSQMPLRGTKNSAGYDLYAHEDAIVPAKGRILVKTGVKCWLEPNRYLAVVPRSGLALKQGITVLNTPGTVDSDFYPNEVGVILCNTTDTDFEVKKGDRIAQGIIHEYITTDVDNVADKERTSGYGSTGVK
;
A
#
# COMPACT_ATOMS: atom_id res chain seq x y z
N MET A 1 18.01 3.91 3.77
CA MET A 1 17.77 2.47 3.56
C MET A 1 16.28 2.16 3.71
N ALA A 2 15.79 1.18 3.01
CA ALA A 2 14.40 0.75 3.09
C ALA A 2 14.34 -0.76 2.89
N ASN A 3 13.36 -1.41 3.51
CA ASN A 3 13.29 -2.87 3.44
C ASN A 3 11.88 -3.37 3.71
N PHE A 4 11.44 -4.34 2.91
CA PHE A 4 10.21 -5.08 3.20
C PHE A 4 10.56 -6.26 4.12
N GLU A 5 9.69 -6.53 5.07
CA GLU A 5 9.83 -7.65 6.01
C GLU A 5 8.55 -8.46 6.06
N ALA A 6 8.68 -9.78 6.05
CA ALA A 6 7.55 -10.68 6.13
C ALA A 6 6.93 -10.67 7.53
N LEU A 7 5.61 -10.65 7.61
CA LEU A 7 4.88 -10.82 8.86
C LEU A 7 4.55 -12.28 9.18
N TYR A 8 4.49 -13.12 8.14
CA TYR A 8 4.12 -14.53 8.25
C TYR A 8 5.09 -15.38 7.45
N ASP A 9 5.18 -16.67 7.79
CA ASP A 9 6.08 -17.59 7.09
C ASP A 9 5.77 -17.72 5.61
N ASP A 10 4.52 -17.56 5.23
CA ASP A 10 4.05 -17.65 3.84
C ASP A 10 3.84 -16.29 3.18
N SER A 11 4.31 -15.20 3.77
CA SER A 11 4.23 -13.88 3.15
C SER A 11 5.04 -13.83 1.87
N GLN A 12 4.42 -13.35 0.80
CA GLN A 12 5.10 -13.16 -0.46
C GLN A 12 5.79 -11.80 -0.49
N MET A 13 7.11 -11.81 -0.64
CA MET A 13 7.88 -10.57 -0.62
C MET A 13 7.66 -9.77 -1.90
N PRO A 14 7.50 -8.44 -1.77
CA PRO A 14 7.38 -7.56 -2.94
C PRO A 14 8.56 -7.70 -3.88
N LEU A 15 8.27 -7.67 -5.18
CA LEU A 15 9.24 -7.95 -6.22
C LEU A 15 9.12 -6.93 -7.36
N ARG A 16 10.25 -6.40 -7.80
CA ARG A 16 10.26 -5.57 -9.01
C ARG A 16 10.24 -6.49 -10.24
N GLY A 17 9.36 -6.19 -11.18
CA GLY A 17 9.19 -7.04 -12.37
C GLY A 17 10.38 -7.01 -13.31
N THR A 18 11.10 -5.90 -13.37
CA THR A 18 12.31 -5.74 -14.21
C THR A 18 13.36 -4.97 -13.44
N LYS A 19 14.58 -5.00 -13.96
CA LYS A 19 15.73 -4.29 -13.38
C LYS A 19 15.47 -2.78 -13.22
N ASN A 20 14.72 -2.19 -14.16
CA ASN A 20 14.45 -0.76 -14.18
C ASN A 20 13.03 -0.39 -13.74
N SER A 21 12.27 -1.33 -13.19
CA SER A 21 10.96 -1.03 -12.60
C SER A 21 11.13 -0.22 -11.33
N ALA A 22 10.37 0.87 -11.21
CA ALA A 22 10.36 1.68 -9.98
C ALA A 22 9.55 0.99 -8.88
N GLY A 23 8.49 0.30 -9.25
CA GLY A 23 7.55 -0.29 -8.31
C GLY A 23 7.85 -1.74 -7.97
N TYR A 24 7.64 -2.07 -6.71
CA TYR A 24 7.61 -3.45 -6.21
C TYR A 24 6.17 -3.94 -6.24
N ASP A 25 5.91 -5.07 -6.88
CA ASP A 25 4.58 -5.67 -6.83
C ASP A 25 4.20 -6.06 -5.42
N LEU A 26 3.01 -5.66 -4.99
CA LEU A 26 2.43 -6.03 -3.70
C LEU A 26 1.37 -7.10 -3.95
N TYR A 27 1.41 -8.15 -3.12
CA TYR A 27 0.58 -9.33 -3.30
C TYR A 27 -0.49 -9.40 -2.21
N ALA A 28 -1.68 -9.87 -2.57
CA ALA A 28 -2.71 -10.16 -1.57
C ALA A 28 -2.26 -11.32 -0.69
N HIS A 29 -2.36 -11.15 0.62
CA HIS A 29 -2.02 -12.21 1.58
C HIS A 29 -3.23 -13.12 1.88
N GLU A 30 -4.41 -12.73 1.45
CA GLU A 30 -5.66 -13.44 1.70
C GLU A 30 -6.60 -13.27 0.51
N ASP A 31 -7.57 -14.19 0.38
CA ASP A 31 -8.65 -14.05 -0.58
C ASP A 31 -9.56 -12.90 -0.15
N ALA A 32 -10.12 -12.18 -1.12
CA ALA A 32 -11.04 -11.08 -0.85
C ALA A 32 -11.97 -10.87 -2.04
N ILE A 33 -13.10 -10.22 -1.79
CA ILE A 33 -14.01 -9.74 -2.83
C ILE A 33 -14.02 -8.21 -2.75
N VAL A 34 -13.69 -7.55 -3.85
CA VAL A 34 -13.89 -6.11 -3.98
C VAL A 34 -15.28 -5.90 -4.56
N PRO A 35 -16.25 -5.46 -3.74
CA PRO A 35 -17.63 -5.41 -4.24
C PRO A 35 -17.80 -4.39 -5.38
N ALA A 36 -18.74 -4.66 -6.26
CA ALA A 36 -19.10 -3.75 -7.36
C ALA A 36 -19.32 -2.34 -6.82
N LYS A 37 -18.68 -1.34 -7.43
CA LYS A 37 -18.77 0.07 -7.02
C LYS A 37 -18.31 0.31 -5.56
N GLY A 38 -17.63 -0.65 -4.96
CA GLY A 38 -17.20 -0.60 -3.55
C GLY A 38 -15.69 -0.66 -3.38
N ARG A 39 -15.29 -0.90 -2.14
CA ARG A 39 -13.89 -0.93 -1.75
C ARG A 39 -13.68 -1.88 -0.59
N ILE A 40 -12.45 -2.34 -0.46
CA ILE A 40 -12.04 -3.19 0.67
C ILE A 40 -10.55 -2.99 0.94
N LEU A 41 -10.16 -3.12 2.20
CA LEU A 41 -8.75 -3.17 2.59
C LEU A 41 -8.24 -4.60 2.42
N VAL A 42 -7.21 -4.78 1.59
CA VAL A 42 -6.56 -6.08 1.39
C VAL A 42 -5.18 -6.03 2.01
N LYS A 43 -4.89 -6.97 2.89
CA LYS A 43 -3.61 -7.08 3.57
C LYS A 43 -2.57 -7.75 2.67
N THR A 44 -1.31 -7.31 2.80
CA THR A 44 -0.20 -7.80 1.97
C THR A 44 0.71 -8.79 2.67
N GLY A 45 0.58 -8.94 3.98
CA GLY A 45 1.44 -9.83 4.76
C GLY A 45 2.84 -9.30 5.00
N VAL A 46 3.12 -8.04 4.65
CA VAL A 46 4.44 -7.44 4.83
C VAL A 46 4.36 -6.11 5.56
N LYS A 47 5.45 -5.74 6.18
CA LYS A 47 5.69 -4.43 6.77
C LYS A 47 6.89 -3.80 6.06
N CYS A 48 7.01 -2.48 6.12
CA CYS A 48 8.04 -1.76 5.40
C CYS A 48 8.83 -0.85 6.34
N TRP A 49 10.10 -1.17 6.53
CA TRP A 49 11.00 -0.30 7.27
C TRP A 49 11.56 0.78 6.35
N LEU A 50 11.47 2.04 6.76
CA LEU A 50 11.88 3.20 5.98
C LEU A 50 12.67 4.16 6.86
N GLU A 51 13.68 4.81 6.28
CA GLU A 51 14.32 5.96 6.93
C GLU A 51 13.34 7.14 7.05
N PRO A 52 13.52 8.03 8.05
CA PRO A 52 12.54 9.07 8.36
C PRO A 52 12.19 10.04 7.23
N ASN A 53 13.05 10.23 6.23
CA ASN A 53 12.78 11.13 5.10
C ASN A 53 12.23 10.41 3.88
N ARG A 54 11.72 9.19 4.07
CA ARG A 54 11.19 8.37 2.98
C ARG A 54 9.80 7.86 3.32
N TYR A 55 9.04 7.58 2.28
CA TYR A 55 7.73 6.95 2.39
C TYR A 55 7.53 5.96 1.26
N LEU A 56 6.65 4.99 1.50
CA LEU A 56 6.22 4.05 0.48
C LEU A 56 4.91 4.56 -0.12
N ALA A 57 4.90 4.81 -1.42
CA ALA A 57 3.69 5.15 -2.15
C ALA A 57 3.06 3.87 -2.70
N VAL A 58 1.87 3.54 -2.22
CA VAL A 58 1.08 2.41 -2.73
C VAL A 58 0.21 2.93 -3.86
N VAL A 59 0.47 2.47 -5.08
CA VAL A 59 -0.18 2.97 -6.29
C VAL A 59 -0.77 1.82 -7.10
N PRO A 60 -1.72 2.11 -8.01
CA PRO A 60 -2.36 1.05 -8.81
C PRO A 60 -1.40 0.40 -9.79
N ARG A 61 -1.76 -0.79 -10.23
CA ARG A 61 -1.16 -1.44 -11.38
C ARG A 61 -1.98 -1.08 -12.62
N SER A 62 -1.28 -0.70 -13.70
CA SER A 62 -1.92 -0.25 -14.93
C SER A 62 -2.82 -1.32 -15.56
N GLY A 63 -2.42 -2.59 -15.51
CA GLY A 63 -3.21 -3.68 -16.06
C GLY A 63 -4.55 -3.88 -15.33
N LEU A 64 -4.54 -3.85 -14.01
CA LEU A 64 -5.78 -3.94 -13.22
C LEU A 64 -6.67 -2.73 -13.44
N ALA A 65 -6.09 -1.54 -13.50
CA ALA A 65 -6.85 -0.31 -13.74
C ALA A 65 -7.53 -0.34 -15.11
N LEU A 66 -6.77 -0.63 -16.15
CA LEU A 66 -7.26 -0.57 -17.52
C LEU A 66 -8.23 -1.70 -17.84
N LYS A 67 -7.88 -2.94 -17.49
CA LYS A 67 -8.63 -4.13 -17.90
C LYS A 67 -9.77 -4.49 -16.97
N GLN A 68 -9.61 -4.22 -15.67
CA GLN A 68 -10.57 -4.67 -14.66
C GLN A 68 -11.25 -3.52 -13.92
N GLY A 69 -10.82 -2.28 -14.13
CA GLY A 69 -11.39 -1.14 -13.42
C GLY A 69 -11.10 -1.14 -11.92
N ILE A 70 -10.00 -1.78 -11.51
CA ILE A 70 -9.60 -1.88 -10.10
C ILE A 70 -8.44 -0.92 -9.87
N THR A 71 -8.57 -0.11 -8.84
CA THR A 71 -7.57 0.90 -8.49
C THR A 71 -7.36 0.94 -6.98
N VAL A 72 -6.38 1.73 -6.55
CA VAL A 72 -6.14 2.05 -5.15
C VAL A 72 -6.87 3.34 -4.84
N LEU A 73 -7.85 3.28 -3.93
CA LEU A 73 -8.78 4.38 -3.70
C LEU A 73 -8.10 5.66 -3.24
N ASN A 74 -7.13 5.54 -2.33
CA ASN A 74 -6.40 6.68 -1.76
C ASN A 74 -5.07 6.94 -2.47
N THR A 75 -4.95 6.58 -3.75
CA THR A 75 -3.67 6.67 -4.46
C THR A 75 -3.12 8.09 -4.53
N PRO A 76 -1.84 8.30 -4.17
CA PRO A 76 -0.96 7.27 -3.61
C PRO A 76 -1.29 6.99 -2.15
N GLY A 77 -1.43 5.72 -1.79
CA GLY A 77 -1.48 5.33 -0.38
C GLY A 77 -0.13 5.65 0.24
N THR A 78 -0.11 6.53 1.23
CA THR A 78 1.14 7.03 1.80
C THR A 78 1.47 6.27 3.07
N VAL A 79 2.53 5.45 3.00
CA VAL A 79 3.02 4.67 4.14
C VAL A 79 4.24 5.40 4.69
N ASP A 80 4.06 6.05 5.83
CA ASP A 80 5.11 6.82 6.49
C ASP A 80 6.11 5.89 7.19
N SER A 81 7.31 6.40 7.47
CA SER A 81 8.34 5.61 8.15
C SER A 81 7.90 5.14 9.54
N ASP A 82 7.11 5.95 10.25
CA ASP A 82 6.62 5.62 11.59
C ASP A 82 5.37 4.72 11.59
N PHE A 83 4.91 4.30 10.42
CA PHE A 83 3.87 3.27 10.31
C PHE A 83 4.41 1.89 10.68
N TYR A 84 5.70 1.66 10.47
CA TYR A 84 6.36 0.42 10.87
C TYR A 84 6.22 0.21 12.39
N PRO A 85 5.93 -0.97 12.91
CA PRO A 85 5.91 -2.28 12.23
C PRO A 85 4.50 -2.75 11.81
N ASN A 86 3.59 -1.86 11.52
CA ASN A 86 2.25 -2.23 11.09
C ASN A 86 2.25 -2.82 9.67
N GLU A 87 1.29 -3.69 9.42
CA GLU A 87 1.14 -4.36 8.12
C GLU A 87 0.71 -3.37 7.05
N VAL A 88 1.36 -3.43 5.88
CA VAL A 88 0.97 -2.66 4.70
C VAL A 88 -0.32 -3.24 4.15
N GLY A 89 -1.34 -2.38 4.02
CA GLY A 89 -2.61 -2.74 3.41
C GLY A 89 -2.87 -1.91 2.17
N VAL A 90 -3.71 -2.43 1.29
CA VAL A 90 -4.08 -1.79 0.04
C VAL A 90 -5.60 -1.60 0.01
N ILE A 91 -6.05 -0.35 -0.10
CA ILE A 91 -7.47 -0.05 -0.23
C ILE A 91 -7.85 -0.16 -1.70
N LEU A 92 -8.36 -1.33 -2.10
CA LEU A 92 -8.79 -1.56 -3.47
C LEU A 92 -10.20 -1.01 -3.70
N CYS A 93 -10.37 -0.34 -4.82
CA CYS A 93 -11.65 0.22 -5.27
C CYS A 93 -12.04 -0.40 -6.60
N ASN A 94 -13.31 -0.80 -6.71
CA ASN A 94 -13.86 -1.41 -7.90
C ASN A 94 -14.81 -0.42 -8.59
N THR A 95 -14.43 0.03 -9.78
CA THR A 95 -15.23 1.00 -10.55
C THR A 95 -16.30 0.36 -11.42
N THR A 96 -16.41 -0.96 -11.40
CA THR A 96 -17.32 -1.71 -12.29
C THR A 96 -18.62 -2.13 -11.58
N ASP A 97 -19.56 -2.66 -12.35
CA ASP A 97 -20.86 -3.14 -11.83
C ASP A 97 -20.83 -4.60 -11.38
N THR A 98 -19.67 -5.26 -11.45
CA THR A 98 -19.51 -6.66 -11.04
C THR A 98 -18.44 -6.78 -9.96
N ASP A 99 -18.65 -7.70 -9.02
CA ASP A 99 -17.67 -7.98 -7.98
C ASP A 99 -16.36 -8.47 -8.61
N PHE A 100 -15.24 -8.09 -8.00
CA PHE A 100 -13.91 -8.52 -8.41
C PHE A 100 -13.32 -9.45 -7.36
N GLU A 101 -12.94 -10.66 -7.77
CA GLU A 101 -12.36 -11.65 -6.87
C GLU A 101 -10.86 -11.52 -6.83
N VAL A 102 -10.33 -11.34 -5.61
CA VAL A 102 -8.89 -11.33 -5.32
C VAL A 102 -8.55 -12.66 -4.68
N LYS A 103 -7.53 -13.33 -5.20
CA LYS A 103 -6.98 -14.56 -4.62
C LYS A 103 -5.66 -14.26 -3.95
N LYS A 104 -5.39 -14.94 -2.84
CA LYS A 104 -4.09 -14.91 -2.18
C LYS A 104 -2.98 -15.12 -3.22
N GLY A 105 -1.98 -14.24 -3.21
CA GLY A 105 -0.89 -14.26 -4.17
C GLY A 105 -1.10 -13.42 -5.41
N ASP A 106 -2.29 -12.86 -5.62
CA ASP A 106 -2.52 -11.92 -6.72
C ASP A 106 -1.76 -10.62 -6.50
N ARG A 107 -1.21 -10.07 -7.59
CA ARG A 107 -0.59 -8.75 -7.59
C ARG A 107 -1.69 -7.70 -7.64
N ILE A 108 -1.85 -6.95 -6.55
CA ILE A 108 -2.98 -6.03 -6.38
C ILE A 108 -2.61 -4.56 -6.49
N ALA A 109 -1.34 -4.24 -6.32
CA ALA A 109 -0.83 -2.87 -6.35
C ALA A 109 0.67 -2.92 -6.55
N GLN A 110 1.30 -1.75 -6.59
CA GLN A 110 2.75 -1.65 -6.54
C GLN A 110 3.15 -0.58 -5.53
N GLY A 111 4.33 -0.75 -4.94
CA GLY A 111 4.90 0.17 -3.98
C GLY A 111 6.16 0.81 -4.52
N ILE A 112 6.23 2.13 -4.46
CA ILE A 112 7.40 2.90 -4.89
C ILE A 112 7.92 3.67 -3.69
N ILE A 113 9.22 3.58 -3.43
CA ILE A 113 9.84 4.30 -2.30
C ILE A 113 10.29 5.66 -2.79
N HIS A 114 9.85 6.71 -2.09
CA HIS A 114 10.16 8.10 -2.40
C HIS A 114 10.87 8.77 -1.24
N GLU A 115 11.67 9.77 -1.57
CA GLU A 115 12.14 10.75 -0.61
C GLU A 115 11.20 11.96 -0.63
N TYR A 116 11.12 12.68 0.48
CA TYR A 116 10.32 13.90 0.56
C TYR A 116 11.08 15.00 1.27
N ILE A 117 10.63 16.21 1.04
CA ILE A 117 11.21 17.42 1.61
C ILE A 117 10.13 18.10 2.44
N THR A 118 10.49 18.54 3.64
CA THR A 118 9.61 19.32 4.50
C THR A 118 9.87 20.82 4.28
N THR A 119 9.00 21.65 4.82
CA THR A 119 9.17 23.12 4.73
C THR A 119 10.27 23.59 5.68
N ASP A 120 10.85 24.76 5.40
CA ASP A 120 11.91 25.33 6.23
C ASP A 120 11.45 25.63 7.67
N VAL A 121 10.18 26.00 7.83
CA VAL A 121 9.54 26.11 9.14
C VAL A 121 8.60 24.93 9.30
N ASP A 122 9.10 23.87 9.94
CA ASP A 122 8.40 22.61 10.03
C ASP A 122 7.50 22.57 11.27
N ASN A 123 6.19 22.67 11.03
CA ASN A 123 5.18 22.57 12.08
C ASN A 123 4.74 21.11 12.21
N VAL A 124 5.10 20.49 13.31
CA VAL A 124 4.81 19.07 13.57
C VAL A 124 3.96 18.97 14.84
N ALA A 125 2.86 18.23 14.76
CA ALA A 125 2.06 17.93 15.94
C ALA A 125 2.85 17.01 16.87
N ASP A 126 2.76 17.27 18.18
CA ASP A 126 3.42 16.45 19.20
C ASP A 126 2.58 15.19 19.46
N LYS A 127 2.63 14.25 18.50
CA LYS A 127 1.89 12.99 18.54
C LYS A 127 2.78 11.82 18.21
N GLU A 128 2.47 10.70 18.80
CA GLU A 128 3.07 9.42 18.45
C GLU A 128 2.06 8.60 17.64
N ARG A 129 2.49 8.03 16.50
CA ARG A 129 1.64 7.19 15.68
C ARG A 129 1.44 5.83 16.33
N THR A 130 0.21 5.36 16.38
CA THR A 130 -0.13 4.02 16.88
C THR A 130 -0.58 3.08 15.77
N SER A 131 -1.23 3.60 14.73
CA SER A 131 -1.66 2.82 13.55
C SER A 131 -1.83 3.73 12.35
N GLY A 132 -2.40 3.22 11.26
CA GLY A 132 -2.79 4.00 10.09
C GLY A 132 -4.32 4.01 9.96
N TYR A 133 -4.81 4.27 8.76
CA TYR A 133 -6.22 4.14 8.37
C TYR A 133 -7.19 4.88 9.30
N GLY A 134 -6.83 6.12 9.67
CA GLY A 134 -7.68 6.95 10.51
C GLY A 134 -7.18 7.17 11.93
N SER A 135 -6.05 6.59 12.31
CA SER A 135 -5.50 6.74 13.67
C SER A 135 -5.12 8.18 14.02
N THR A 136 -4.79 9.01 13.03
CA THR A 136 -4.44 10.42 13.23
C THR A 136 -5.67 11.32 13.33
N GLY A 137 -6.85 10.79 13.05
CA GLY A 137 -8.11 11.51 13.17
C GLY A 137 -8.37 12.47 12.02
N VAL A 138 -9.50 13.16 12.11
CA VAL A 138 -9.96 14.12 11.09
C VAL A 138 -9.56 15.55 11.47
N LYS A 139 -9.33 15.80 12.74
CA LYS A 139 -8.99 17.13 13.26
C LYS A 139 -7.67 17.12 13.99
#